data_b57a6d7db5f5a2c9c8dd55e7d42afb48
#
_entry.id   b57a6d7db5f5a2c9c8dd55e7d42afb48
#
_cell.length_a   1.000
_cell.length_b   1.000
_cell.length_c   1.000
_cell.angle_alpha   90.00
_cell.angle_beta   90.00
_cell.angle_gamma   90.00
#
_symmetry.space_group_name_H-M   'P 1'
#
loop_
_entity.id
_entity.type
_entity.pdbx_description
1 polymer ?
#
loop_
_entity_poly.entity_id
_entity_poly.type
_entity_poly.pdbx_seq_one_letter_code
_entity_poly.pdbx_strand_id
1 'polypeptide(L)'
;LVELMVLKEDISNVLLFLGKSGNFQFQNKLGVEENSLRTTVSAHENREREMFARLDQARAFLGIDDSGVSIKEANLPDGKDFEEAEKIISSLDSLIKRDATERENYKRLEESYKEASAFSNLKQSYGELERLSFLSLRIGKIDPAVFDELKFAVGQRVVVVPLGDDKTRILAASSKKGRFALDTELKKFGFVQMEIPQDFKGIPDEVLASLKKQRDEGRIKIRELETERANFTETHKEKILRLLASFSLGAQLGDTESLLESTQLVYRLTGWIPISESSDFIKKIDSLTSHRVSVRQYRPDEVSSVVSGSQKVNVMITSSKFEFAFNSIIFRY
;
A
#
# COMPACT_ATOMS: atom_id res chain seq x y z
N LEU A 1 23.67 32.05 -18.02
CA LEU A 1 23.22 30.71 -18.40
C LEU A 1 24.45 29.79 -18.56
N VAL A 2 24.32 28.54 -18.12
CA VAL A 2 25.38 27.54 -18.31
C VAL A 2 24.77 26.35 -19.03
N GLU A 3 25.49 25.85 -20.02
CA GLU A 3 25.21 24.62 -20.72
C GLU A 3 26.31 23.61 -20.42
N LEU A 4 25.92 22.42 -19.95
CA LEU A 4 26.81 21.33 -19.62
C LEU A 4 26.54 20.15 -20.55
N MET A 5 27.62 19.62 -21.13
CA MET A 5 27.57 18.34 -21.85
C MET A 5 28.32 17.32 -21.03
N VAL A 6 27.60 16.39 -20.45
CA VAL A 6 28.08 15.42 -19.45
C VAL A 6 27.99 14.02 -20.02
N LEU A 7 29.02 13.20 -19.84
CA LEU A 7 28.99 11.80 -20.23
C LEU A 7 27.94 11.04 -19.41
N LYS A 8 27.34 10.01 -20.01
CA LYS A 8 26.32 9.19 -19.31
C LYS A 8 26.82 8.57 -18.03
N GLU A 9 28.08 8.19 -17.97
CA GLU A 9 28.70 7.59 -16.77
C GLU A 9 28.87 8.58 -15.61
N ASP A 10 28.91 9.88 -15.89
CA ASP A 10 29.11 10.93 -14.89
C ASP A 10 27.82 11.64 -14.49
N ILE A 11 26.71 11.42 -15.22
CA ILE A 11 25.48 12.20 -15.09
C ILE A 11 24.88 12.15 -13.69
N SER A 12 24.80 10.98 -13.08
CA SER A 12 24.21 10.78 -11.74
C SER A 12 24.99 11.55 -10.68
N ASN A 13 26.34 11.58 -10.78
CA ASN A 13 27.19 12.34 -9.86
C ASN A 13 27.02 13.86 -10.07
N VAL A 14 26.90 14.30 -11.31
CA VAL A 14 26.67 15.72 -11.64
C VAL A 14 25.30 16.15 -11.13
N LEU A 15 24.23 15.39 -11.39
CA LEU A 15 22.89 15.69 -10.89
C LEU A 15 22.82 15.73 -9.37
N LEU A 16 23.49 14.79 -8.71
CA LEU A 16 23.61 14.77 -7.25
C LEU A 16 24.30 16.04 -6.73
N PHE A 17 25.39 16.46 -7.39
CA PHE A 17 26.09 17.70 -7.03
C PHE A 17 25.18 18.92 -7.26
N LEU A 18 24.47 19.01 -8.40
CA LEU A 18 23.54 20.09 -8.69
C LEU A 18 22.42 20.19 -7.65
N GLY A 19 21.85 19.05 -7.28
CA GLY A 19 20.83 18.96 -6.24
C GLY A 19 21.32 19.39 -4.86
N LYS A 20 22.51 18.92 -4.45
CA LYS A 20 23.10 19.30 -3.15
C LYS A 20 23.55 20.78 -3.11
N SER A 21 24.01 21.34 -4.24
CA SER A 21 24.44 22.75 -4.28
C SER A 21 23.28 23.74 -4.18
N GLY A 22 22.10 23.35 -4.69
CA GLY A 22 20.88 24.17 -4.66
C GLY A 22 20.94 25.47 -5.49
N ASN A 23 22.05 25.71 -6.18
CA ASN A 23 22.34 26.98 -6.88
C ASN A 23 22.17 26.88 -8.40
N PHE A 24 21.72 25.73 -8.90
CA PHE A 24 21.49 25.49 -10.32
C PHE A 24 19.98 25.39 -10.59
N GLN A 25 19.49 26.35 -11.40
CA GLN A 25 18.10 26.33 -11.82
C GLN A 25 18.00 25.82 -13.25
N PHE A 26 17.43 24.63 -13.41
CA PHE A 26 17.21 24.02 -14.72
C PHE A 26 16.33 24.92 -15.60
N GLN A 27 16.73 25.04 -16.85
CA GLN A 27 15.94 25.70 -17.87
C GLN A 27 15.23 24.62 -18.71
N ASN A 28 13.91 24.58 -18.65
CA ASN A 28 13.10 23.77 -19.56
C ASN A 28 13.07 24.46 -20.92
N LYS A 29 13.67 23.83 -21.92
CA LYS A 29 13.68 24.18 -23.37
C LYS A 29 14.02 25.62 -23.70
N LEU A 30 15.22 25.84 -24.17
CA LEU A 30 15.47 26.86 -25.20
C LEU A 30 14.53 26.53 -26.37
N GLY A 31 13.69 27.52 -26.81
CA GLY A 31 12.81 27.37 -27.96
C GLY A 31 13.59 27.22 -29.27
N VAL A 32 14.25 26.11 -29.44
CA VAL A 32 14.92 25.70 -30.68
C VAL A 32 14.16 24.49 -31.18
N GLU A 33 13.56 24.69 -32.34
CA GLU A 33 12.93 23.76 -33.27
C GLU A 33 12.78 22.29 -32.86
N GLU A 34 11.57 21.82 -32.96
CA GLU A 34 11.03 20.45 -32.66
C GLU A 34 11.74 19.30 -33.40
N ASN A 35 12.87 19.49 -34.04
CA ASN A 35 13.42 18.53 -35.02
C ASN A 35 14.77 17.91 -34.68
N SER A 36 15.24 17.90 -33.45
CA SER A 36 16.49 17.18 -33.17
C SER A 36 16.43 16.31 -31.91
N LEU A 37 16.51 15.03 -32.14
CA LEU A 37 17.08 14.01 -31.23
C LEU A 37 16.29 13.61 -30.00
N ARG A 38 14.98 13.33 -30.16
CA ARG A 38 14.37 12.33 -29.29
C ARG A 38 14.77 10.95 -29.78
N THR A 39 15.97 10.52 -29.39
CA THR A 39 16.21 9.07 -29.35
C THR A 39 15.22 8.51 -28.35
N THR A 40 14.36 7.61 -28.79
CA THR A 40 13.46 6.82 -27.95
C THR A 40 14.27 6.35 -26.75
N VAL A 41 14.05 6.98 -25.60
CA VAL A 41 14.51 6.46 -24.33
C VAL A 41 13.73 5.16 -24.15
N SER A 42 14.40 4.04 -24.40
CA SER A 42 13.92 2.76 -23.90
C SER A 42 13.65 3.01 -22.42
N ALA A 43 12.46 2.66 -21.97
CA ALA A 43 12.12 2.68 -20.58
C ALA A 43 13.21 1.87 -19.85
N HIS A 44 14.23 2.55 -19.35
CA HIS A 44 15.13 1.94 -18.40
C HIS A 44 14.25 1.63 -17.22
N GLU A 45 14.02 0.34 -16.98
CA GLU A 45 13.44 -0.12 -15.74
C GLU A 45 14.27 0.53 -14.63
N ASN A 46 13.66 1.48 -13.97
CA ASN A 46 14.32 2.19 -12.88
C ASN A 46 14.34 1.22 -11.68
N ARG A 47 15.39 0.41 -11.59
CA ARG A 47 15.59 -0.60 -10.55
C ARG A 47 15.55 0.02 -9.15
N GLU A 48 16.02 1.25 -9.03
CA GLU A 48 16.00 2.02 -7.79
C GLU A 48 14.56 2.33 -7.38
N ARG A 49 13.70 2.70 -8.33
CA ARG A 49 12.27 2.96 -8.10
C ARG A 49 11.52 1.71 -7.68
N GLU A 50 11.78 0.58 -8.32
CA GLU A 50 11.17 -0.70 -7.94
C GLU A 50 11.59 -1.08 -6.51
N MET A 51 12.88 -0.99 -6.19
CA MET A 51 13.38 -1.30 -4.85
C MET A 51 12.83 -0.32 -3.81
N PHE A 52 12.74 0.98 -4.13
CA PHE A 52 12.09 1.97 -3.27
C PHE A 52 10.64 1.60 -2.96
N ALA A 53 9.86 1.23 -3.98
CA ALA A 53 8.45 0.85 -3.80
C ALA A 53 8.30 -0.38 -2.90
N ARG A 54 9.15 -1.39 -3.06
CA ARG A 54 9.17 -2.60 -2.22
C ARG A 54 9.55 -2.29 -0.76
N LEU A 55 10.56 -1.44 -0.56
CA LEU A 55 10.97 -0.99 0.77
C LEU A 55 9.90 -0.13 1.45
N ASP A 56 9.18 0.71 0.70
CA ASP A 56 8.10 1.53 1.24
C ASP A 56 6.89 0.68 1.66
N GLN A 57 6.56 -0.36 0.90
CA GLN A 57 5.59 -1.37 1.32
C GLN A 57 6.02 -2.09 2.60
N ALA A 58 7.30 -2.45 2.70
CA ALA A 58 7.87 -3.05 3.90
C ALA A 58 7.77 -2.10 5.11
N ARG A 59 8.11 -0.82 4.93
CA ARG A 59 7.98 0.24 5.94
C ARG A 59 6.53 0.37 6.42
N ALA A 60 5.59 0.44 5.49
CA ALA A 60 4.16 0.56 5.79
C ALA A 60 3.64 -0.64 6.60
N PHE A 61 4.01 -1.87 6.22
CA PHE A 61 3.65 -3.08 6.97
C PHE A 61 4.21 -3.08 8.40
N LEU A 62 5.44 -2.61 8.56
CA LEU A 62 6.12 -2.52 9.87
C LEU A 62 5.61 -1.36 10.73
N GLY A 63 4.84 -0.43 10.17
CA GLY A 63 4.34 0.76 10.87
C GLY A 63 5.46 1.76 11.22
N ILE A 64 6.52 1.81 10.41
CA ILE A 64 7.62 2.75 10.60
C ILE A 64 7.18 4.12 10.05
N ASP A 65 7.30 5.16 10.89
CA ASP A 65 6.97 6.53 10.50
C ASP A 65 7.99 7.10 9.49
N ASP A 66 7.50 7.92 8.58
CA ASP A 66 8.27 8.53 7.47
C ASP A 66 9.11 9.74 7.93
N SER A 67 8.86 10.26 9.14
CA SER A 67 9.50 11.47 9.66
C SER A 67 11.02 11.37 9.83
N GLY A 68 11.61 10.18 9.72
CA GLY A 68 13.05 9.93 9.87
C GLY A 68 13.84 9.84 8.57
N VAL A 69 13.21 9.96 7.39
CA VAL A 69 13.91 9.82 6.10
C VAL A 69 14.53 11.16 5.70
N SER A 70 15.85 11.31 5.90
CA SER A 70 16.62 12.48 5.46
C SER A 70 17.31 12.20 4.13
N ILE A 71 16.74 12.68 3.03
CA ILE A 71 17.31 12.53 1.69
C ILE A 71 18.57 13.40 1.52
N LYS A 72 18.71 14.50 2.28
CA LYS A 72 19.85 15.43 2.17
C LYS A 72 21.19 14.79 2.47
N GLU A 73 21.22 13.82 3.39
CA GLU A 73 22.42 13.10 3.82
C GLU A 73 22.59 11.75 3.12
N ALA A 74 21.61 11.35 2.31
CA ALA A 74 21.64 10.09 1.61
C ALA A 74 22.74 10.06 0.53
N ASN A 75 23.31 8.88 0.36
CA ASN A 75 24.17 8.56 -0.78
C ASN A 75 23.36 7.76 -1.80
N LEU A 76 23.83 7.75 -3.05
CA LEU A 76 23.27 6.87 -4.06
C LEU A 76 23.42 5.40 -3.65
N PRO A 77 22.41 4.56 -3.93
CA PRO A 77 22.48 3.15 -3.58
C PRO A 77 23.57 2.45 -4.38
N ASP A 78 24.35 1.63 -3.70
CA ASP A 78 25.36 0.78 -4.30
C ASP A 78 24.90 -0.69 -4.38
N GLY A 79 25.74 -1.56 -4.94
CA GLY A 79 25.44 -3.00 -5.04
C GLY A 79 25.17 -3.67 -3.69
N LYS A 80 25.81 -3.20 -2.62
CA LYS A 80 25.61 -3.73 -1.26
C LYS A 80 24.27 -3.31 -0.69
N ASP A 81 23.83 -2.08 -1.00
CA ASP A 81 22.52 -1.58 -0.59
C ASP A 81 21.40 -2.40 -1.25
N PHE A 82 21.55 -2.78 -2.53
CA PHE A 82 20.61 -3.70 -3.20
C PHE A 82 20.57 -5.08 -2.51
N GLU A 83 21.72 -5.66 -2.20
CA GLU A 83 21.78 -6.95 -1.51
C GLU A 83 21.17 -6.89 -0.10
N GLU A 84 21.43 -5.81 0.64
CA GLU A 84 20.88 -5.62 1.99
C GLU A 84 19.35 -5.42 1.92
N ALA A 85 18.86 -4.60 0.99
CA ALA A 85 17.44 -4.38 0.77
C ALA A 85 16.71 -5.70 0.41
N GLU A 86 17.27 -6.48 -0.51
CA GLU A 86 16.70 -7.77 -0.94
C GLU A 86 16.65 -8.80 0.20
N LYS A 87 17.67 -8.85 1.06
CA LYS A 87 17.68 -9.70 2.26
C LYS A 87 16.60 -9.30 3.26
N ILE A 88 16.43 -8.02 3.51
CA ILE A 88 15.39 -7.51 4.42
C ILE A 88 14.00 -7.84 3.87
N ILE A 89 13.74 -7.53 2.60
CA ILE A 89 12.46 -7.77 1.95
C ILE A 89 12.11 -9.25 1.94
N SER A 90 13.05 -10.12 1.52
CA SER A 90 12.79 -11.57 1.46
C SER A 90 12.51 -12.19 2.82
N SER A 91 13.18 -11.71 3.88
CA SER A 91 12.88 -12.14 5.26
C SER A 91 11.49 -11.67 5.69
N LEU A 92 11.09 -10.47 5.31
CA LEU A 92 9.79 -9.88 5.67
C LEU A 92 8.63 -10.51 4.89
N ASP A 93 8.84 -10.90 3.63
CA ASP A 93 7.82 -11.51 2.78
C ASP A 93 7.18 -12.76 3.41
N SER A 94 7.99 -13.57 4.10
CA SER A 94 7.48 -14.74 4.82
C SER A 94 6.57 -14.35 6.00
N LEU A 95 6.91 -13.29 6.71
CA LEU A 95 6.12 -12.77 7.83
C LEU A 95 4.82 -12.15 7.32
N ILE A 96 4.88 -11.36 6.25
CA ILE A 96 3.68 -10.76 5.60
C ILE A 96 2.70 -11.84 5.17
N LYS A 97 3.18 -12.90 4.50
CA LYS A 97 2.32 -14.01 4.05
C LYS A 97 1.68 -14.75 5.22
N ARG A 98 2.45 -15.03 6.29
CA ARG A 98 1.91 -15.69 7.50
C ARG A 98 0.89 -14.80 8.20
N ASP A 99 1.15 -13.53 8.38
CA ASP A 99 0.21 -12.58 9.02
C ASP A 99 -1.10 -12.48 8.22
N ALA A 100 -1.03 -12.35 6.90
CA ALA A 100 -2.22 -12.30 6.05
C ALA A 100 -3.06 -13.59 6.14
N THR A 101 -2.40 -14.75 6.09
CA THR A 101 -3.07 -16.05 6.18
C THR A 101 -3.75 -16.26 7.53
N GLU A 102 -3.06 -15.97 8.64
CA GLU A 102 -3.62 -16.17 9.98
C GLU A 102 -4.75 -15.16 10.28
N ARG A 103 -4.68 -13.93 9.79
CA ARG A 103 -5.79 -12.96 9.92
C ARG A 103 -7.01 -13.37 9.10
N GLU A 104 -6.82 -13.91 7.91
CA GLU A 104 -7.93 -14.42 7.11
C GLU A 104 -8.58 -15.63 7.77
N ASN A 105 -7.77 -16.58 8.27
CA ASN A 105 -8.25 -17.75 9.02
C ASN A 105 -9.02 -17.33 10.27
N TYR A 106 -8.47 -16.38 11.02
CA TYR A 106 -9.14 -15.86 12.22
C TYR A 106 -10.49 -15.22 11.90
N LYS A 107 -10.55 -14.42 10.83
CA LYS A 107 -11.78 -13.80 10.36
C LYS A 107 -12.85 -14.86 10.01
N ARG A 108 -12.47 -15.91 9.28
CA ARG A 108 -13.38 -17.04 8.96
C ARG A 108 -13.87 -17.75 10.21
N LEU A 109 -12.97 -17.99 11.18
CA LEU A 109 -13.34 -18.60 12.47
C LEU A 109 -14.29 -17.71 13.27
N GLU A 110 -14.09 -16.40 13.25
CA GLU A 110 -14.99 -15.46 13.92
C GLU A 110 -16.38 -15.43 13.29
N GLU A 111 -16.46 -15.47 11.96
CA GLU A 111 -17.72 -15.58 11.22
C GLU A 111 -18.43 -16.90 11.54
N SER A 112 -17.71 -18.04 11.47
CA SER A 112 -18.24 -19.35 11.81
C SER A 112 -18.71 -19.44 13.27
N TYR A 113 -17.97 -18.82 14.20
CA TYR A 113 -18.38 -18.74 15.60
C TYR A 113 -19.65 -17.92 15.80
N LYS A 114 -19.79 -16.79 15.12
CA LYS A 114 -21.02 -15.97 15.15
C LYS A 114 -22.22 -16.73 14.57
N GLU A 115 -22.01 -17.47 13.49
CA GLU A 115 -23.06 -18.32 12.93
C GLU A 115 -23.46 -19.44 13.87
N ALA A 116 -22.48 -20.17 14.44
CA ALA A 116 -22.75 -21.24 15.39
C ALA A 116 -23.44 -20.75 16.67
N SER A 117 -23.04 -19.59 17.19
CA SER A 117 -23.67 -19.01 18.40
C SER A 117 -25.14 -18.67 18.21
N ALA A 118 -25.56 -18.40 16.99
CA ALA A 118 -26.94 -18.14 16.65
C ALA A 118 -27.82 -19.40 16.65
N PHE A 119 -27.24 -20.61 16.85
CA PHE A 119 -27.91 -21.87 16.98
C PHE A 119 -27.71 -22.53 18.39
N SER A 120 -27.18 -21.76 19.34
CA SER A 120 -26.76 -22.27 20.66
C SER A 120 -27.87 -22.91 21.48
N ASN A 121 -29.13 -22.55 21.22
CA ASN A 121 -30.28 -23.12 21.93
C ASN A 121 -30.76 -24.47 21.37
N LEU A 122 -30.14 -24.96 20.29
CA LEU A 122 -30.48 -26.25 19.70
C LEU A 122 -29.67 -27.35 20.39
N LYS A 123 -30.28 -28.10 21.29
CA LYS A 123 -29.63 -29.16 22.09
C LYS A 123 -29.46 -30.49 21.36
N GLN A 124 -29.88 -30.58 20.11
CA GLN A 124 -29.79 -31.81 19.32
C GLN A 124 -29.18 -31.52 17.95
N SER A 125 -28.52 -32.52 17.36
CA SER A 125 -27.96 -32.32 16.03
C SER A 125 -29.09 -32.12 15.04
N TYR A 126 -28.90 -31.14 14.12
CA TYR A 126 -29.90 -30.89 13.07
C TYR A 126 -30.11 -32.12 12.18
N GLY A 127 -29.07 -32.90 11.92
CA GLY A 127 -29.18 -34.15 11.16
C GLY A 127 -30.10 -35.21 11.82
N GLU A 128 -30.22 -35.22 13.15
CA GLU A 128 -31.15 -36.07 13.85
C GLU A 128 -32.58 -35.54 13.74
N LEU A 129 -32.77 -34.22 13.85
CA LEU A 129 -34.08 -33.60 13.69
C LEU A 129 -34.60 -33.75 12.25
N GLU A 130 -33.75 -33.70 11.24
CA GLU A 130 -34.13 -33.88 9.83
C GLU A 130 -34.55 -35.32 9.52
N ARG A 131 -34.03 -36.30 10.24
CA ARG A 131 -34.43 -37.70 10.11
C ARG A 131 -35.82 -38.03 10.68
N LEU A 132 -36.42 -37.10 11.42
CA LEU A 132 -37.78 -37.30 11.96
C LEU A 132 -38.81 -37.22 10.81
N SER A 133 -39.16 -38.41 10.30
CA SER A 133 -39.98 -38.56 9.09
C SER A 133 -41.41 -38.01 9.19
N PHE A 134 -41.90 -37.74 10.41
CA PHE A 134 -43.25 -37.24 10.70
C PHE A 134 -43.31 -35.71 10.92
N LEU A 135 -42.18 -35.06 11.05
CA LEU A 135 -42.10 -33.60 11.24
C LEU A 135 -41.74 -32.87 9.93
N SER A 136 -42.18 -31.62 9.82
CA SER A 136 -41.73 -30.64 8.85
C SER A 136 -41.03 -29.53 9.64
N LEU A 137 -39.76 -29.36 9.37
CA LEU A 137 -38.92 -28.36 10.01
C LEU A 137 -38.64 -27.17 9.06
N ARG A 138 -38.65 -25.98 9.62
CA ARG A 138 -38.25 -24.75 8.95
C ARG A 138 -37.26 -23.99 9.84
N ILE A 139 -36.12 -23.62 9.27
CA ILE A 139 -35.16 -22.77 9.94
C ILE A 139 -34.99 -21.51 9.10
N GLY A 140 -34.99 -20.37 9.77
CA GLY A 140 -34.86 -19.09 9.07
C GLY A 140 -34.78 -17.90 10.02
N LYS A 141 -34.76 -16.74 9.41
CA LYS A 141 -34.72 -15.44 10.09
C LYS A 141 -36.11 -14.83 10.15
N ILE A 142 -36.37 -14.13 11.26
CA ILE A 142 -37.52 -13.25 11.44
C ILE A 142 -37.07 -11.96 12.13
N ASP A 143 -37.92 -10.96 12.13
CA ASP A 143 -37.75 -9.80 13.01
C ASP A 143 -38.00 -10.25 14.46
N PRO A 144 -37.07 -10.01 15.40
CA PRO A 144 -37.26 -10.36 16.82
C PRO A 144 -38.52 -9.76 17.42
N ALA A 145 -38.97 -8.61 16.97
CA ALA A 145 -40.15 -7.92 17.46
C ALA A 145 -41.44 -8.74 17.23
N VAL A 146 -41.49 -9.51 16.15
CA VAL A 146 -42.69 -10.29 15.79
C VAL A 146 -42.66 -11.73 16.31
N PHE A 147 -41.61 -12.16 17.03
CA PHE A 147 -41.41 -13.52 17.48
C PHE A 147 -42.57 -14.00 18.38
N ASP A 148 -42.96 -13.20 19.38
CA ASP A 148 -43.99 -13.56 20.33
C ASP A 148 -45.38 -13.56 19.66
N GLU A 149 -45.64 -12.66 18.70
CA GLU A 149 -46.86 -12.66 17.89
C GLU A 149 -46.94 -13.90 16.98
N LEU A 150 -45.84 -14.26 16.32
CA LEU A 150 -45.76 -15.48 15.53
C LEU A 150 -46.05 -16.70 16.37
N LYS A 151 -45.45 -16.82 17.57
CA LYS A 151 -45.62 -17.93 18.48
C LYS A 151 -47.11 -18.08 18.91
N PHE A 152 -47.79 -16.98 19.11
CA PHE A 152 -49.21 -16.95 19.42
C PHE A 152 -50.06 -17.34 18.20
N ALA A 153 -49.77 -16.82 17.02
CA ALA A 153 -50.53 -17.05 15.79
C ALA A 153 -50.50 -18.51 15.33
N VAL A 154 -49.37 -19.21 15.47
CA VAL A 154 -49.23 -20.61 15.05
C VAL A 154 -49.90 -21.61 16.03
N GLY A 155 -50.24 -21.18 17.24
CA GLY A 155 -50.92 -21.95 18.23
C GLY A 155 -50.20 -23.23 18.70
N GLN A 156 -50.93 -24.14 19.36
CA GLN A 156 -50.33 -25.33 19.96
C GLN A 156 -49.92 -26.45 18.97
N ARG A 157 -50.23 -26.29 17.68
CA ARG A 157 -49.94 -27.31 16.65
C ARG A 157 -48.57 -27.18 16.03
N VAL A 158 -47.88 -26.06 16.33
CA VAL A 158 -46.56 -25.75 15.83
C VAL A 158 -45.67 -25.38 17.01
N VAL A 159 -44.45 -25.89 17.00
CA VAL A 159 -43.43 -25.51 17.99
C VAL A 159 -42.51 -24.51 17.32
N VAL A 160 -42.38 -23.33 17.91
CA VAL A 160 -41.43 -22.29 17.47
C VAL A 160 -40.44 -22.05 18.59
N VAL A 161 -39.15 -22.25 18.30
CA VAL A 161 -38.06 -22.11 19.25
C VAL A 161 -37.04 -21.12 18.72
N PRO A 162 -36.61 -20.14 19.52
CA PRO A 162 -35.51 -19.29 19.13
C PRO A 162 -34.20 -20.09 19.13
N LEU A 163 -33.36 -19.90 18.13
CA LEU A 163 -32.09 -20.62 18.01
C LEU A 163 -30.93 -19.87 18.67
N GLY A 164 -31.08 -18.58 18.96
CA GLY A 164 -30.14 -17.76 19.70
C GLY A 164 -30.87 -16.81 20.66
N ASP A 165 -30.12 -16.13 21.51
CA ASP A 165 -30.65 -15.22 22.51
C ASP A 165 -31.29 -13.96 21.90
N ASP A 166 -30.88 -13.59 20.68
CA ASP A 166 -31.37 -12.44 19.94
C ASP A 166 -32.73 -12.63 19.27
N LYS A 167 -33.29 -13.84 19.30
CA LYS A 167 -34.55 -14.27 18.64
C LYS A 167 -34.62 -13.94 17.15
N THR A 168 -33.50 -13.57 16.49
CA THR A 168 -33.50 -13.29 15.05
C THR A 168 -33.63 -14.53 14.20
N ARG A 169 -33.24 -15.66 14.73
CA ARG A 169 -33.31 -16.97 14.07
C ARG A 169 -34.21 -17.91 14.84
N ILE A 170 -35.07 -18.64 14.12
CA ILE A 170 -36.03 -19.56 14.69
C ILE A 170 -36.00 -20.93 14.02
N LEU A 171 -36.31 -21.97 14.81
CA LEU A 171 -36.72 -23.27 14.36
C LEU A 171 -38.23 -23.37 14.53
N ALA A 172 -38.95 -23.62 13.46
CA ALA A 172 -40.37 -23.90 13.48
C ALA A 172 -40.60 -25.37 13.06
N ALA A 173 -41.35 -26.10 13.85
CA ALA A 173 -41.67 -27.51 13.63
C ALA A 173 -43.16 -27.73 13.61
N SER A 174 -43.66 -28.46 12.61
CA SER A 174 -45.06 -28.92 12.54
C SER A 174 -45.13 -30.39 12.09
N SER A 175 -46.30 -31.01 12.23
CA SER A 175 -46.53 -32.27 11.54
C SER A 175 -46.49 -32.12 10.03
N LYS A 176 -46.17 -33.17 9.28
CA LYS A 176 -46.18 -33.13 7.81
C LYS A 176 -47.53 -32.67 7.22
N LYS A 177 -48.63 -32.98 7.87
CA LYS A 177 -49.97 -32.54 7.46
C LYS A 177 -50.16 -31.02 7.65
N GLY A 178 -49.51 -30.44 8.67
CA GLY A 178 -49.60 -29.03 9.01
C GLY A 178 -48.63 -28.12 8.24
N ARG A 179 -47.78 -28.64 7.35
CA ARG A 179 -46.68 -27.88 6.75
C ARG A 179 -47.15 -26.65 5.96
N PHE A 180 -48.25 -26.76 5.22
CA PHE A 180 -48.75 -25.64 4.41
C PHE A 180 -49.29 -24.49 5.27
N ALA A 181 -49.96 -24.84 6.39
CA ALA A 181 -50.42 -23.85 7.35
C ALA A 181 -49.21 -23.13 8.00
N LEU A 182 -48.16 -23.91 8.38
CA LEU A 182 -46.92 -23.35 8.91
C LEU A 182 -46.26 -22.40 7.90
N ASP A 183 -46.07 -22.84 6.66
CA ASP A 183 -45.44 -22.03 5.62
C ASP A 183 -46.21 -20.73 5.32
N THR A 184 -47.55 -20.77 5.42
CA THR A 184 -48.42 -19.60 5.23
C THR A 184 -48.25 -18.62 6.39
N GLU A 185 -48.27 -19.07 7.62
CA GLU A 185 -48.09 -18.20 8.77
C GLU A 185 -46.68 -17.60 8.80
N LEU A 186 -45.63 -18.41 8.58
CA LEU A 186 -44.26 -17.93 8.53
C LEU A 186 -44.07 -16.78 7.48
N LYS A 187 -44.69 -16.90 6.30
CA LYS A 187 -44.64 -15.87 5.27
C LYS A 187 -45.29 -14.55 5.70
N LYS A 188 -46.41 -14.60 6.46
CA LYS A 188 -47.05 -13.40 6.96
C LYS A 188 -46.14 -12.57 7.88
N PHE A 189 -45.30 -13.24 8.66
CA PHE A 189 -44.38 -12.63 9.59
C PHE A 189 -42.98 -12.35 9.01
N GLY A 190 -42.84 -12.36 7.66
CA GLY A 190 -41.57 -12.02 7.02
C GLY A 190 -40.48 -13.04 7.20
N PHE A 191 -40.80 -14.32 7.46
CA PHE A 191 -39.82 -15.37 7.62
C PHE A 191 -39.02 -15.61 6.35
N VAL A 192 -37.67 -15.55 6.47
CA VAL A 192 -36.74 -15.87 5.41
C VAL A 192 -36.05 -17.19 5.74
N GLN A 193 -36.31 -18.22 4.92
CA GLN A 193 -35.71 -19.52 5.10
C GLN A 193 -34.20 -19.48 4.99
N MET A 194 -33.49 -20.18 5.86
CA MET A 194 -32.03 -20.36 5.82
C MET A 194 -31.71 -21.84 5.60
N GLU A 195 -30.62 -22.06 4.85
CA GLU A 195 -29.96 -23.36 4.79
C GLU A 195 -28.97 -23.44 5.96
N ILE A 196 -28.92 -24.64 6.60
CA ILE A 196 -27.94 -24.88 7.64
C ILE A 196 -26.62 -25.26 6.97
N PRO A 197 -25.51 -24.60 7.32
CA PRO A 197 -24.20 -24.98 6.82
C PRO A 197 -23.93 -26.48 7.11
N GLN A 198 -23.41 -27.19 6.11
CA GLN A 198 -23.16 -28.66 6.22
C GLN A 198 -22.18 -29.02 7.34
N ASP A 199 -21.37 -28.05 7.79
CA ASP A 199 -20.39 -28.19 8.85
C ASP A 199 -21.03 -28.28 10.27
N PHE A 200 -22.31 -27.89 10.41
CA PHE A 200 -23.07 -27.95 11.68
C PHE A 200 -23.76 -29.31 11.92
N LYS A 201 -23.12 -30.42 11.53
CA LYS A 201 -23.69 -31.78 11.71
C LYS A 201 -23.66 -32.29 13.15
N GLY A 202 -22.88 -31.65 14.04
CA GLY A 202 -22.73 -32.00 15.45
C GLY A 202 -23.74 -31.32 16.37
N ILE A 203 -23.63 -31.59 17.67
CA ILE A 203 -24.37 -30.87 18.71
C ILE A 203 -23.83 -29.43 18.76
N PRO A 204 -24.67 -28.38 18.66
CA PRO A 204 -24.23 -27.00 18.59
C PRO A 204 -23.28 -26.58 19.71
N ASP A 205 -23.48 -27.05 20.93
CA ASP A 205 -22.60 -26.72 22.07
C ASP A 205 -21.16 -27.24 21.89
N GLU A 206 -20.99 -28.44 21.30
CA GLU A 206 -19.67 -29.02 21.01
C GLU A 206 -18.99 -28.26 19.88
N VAL A 207 -19.75 -27.90 18.84
CA VAL A 207 -19.24 -27.07 17.71
C VAL A 207 -18.82 -25.72 18.22
N LEU A 208 -19.61 -25.06 19.06
CA LEU A 208 -19.27 -23.79 19.69
C LEU A 208 -18.01 -23.87 20.54
N ALA A 209 -17.89 -24.90 21.37
CA ALA A 209 -16.71 -25.11 22.21
C ALA A 209 -15.45 -25.31 21.37
N SER A 210 -15.54 -26.07 20.26
CA SER A 210 -14.46 -26.30 19.33
C SER A 210 -14.05 -24.99 18.61
N LEU A 211 -15.02 -24.26 18.06
CA LEU A 211 -14.78 -22.99 17.36
C LEU A 211 -14.20 -21.93 18.30
N LYS A 212 -14.69 -21.88 19.55
CA LYS A 212 -14.13 -20.99 20.58
C LYS A 212 -12.66 -21.28 20.83
N LYS A 213 -12.31 -22.56 20.98
CA LYS A 213 -10.93 -22.99 21.19
C LYS A 213 -10.05 -22.60 20.01
N GLN A 214 -10.47 -22.90 18.78
CA GLN A 214 -9.73 -22.56 17.56
C GLN A 214 -9.56 -21.04 17.40
N ARG A 215 -10.60 -20.25 17.71
CA ARG A 215 -10.53 -18.80 17.70
C ARG A 215 -9.54 -18.26 18.74
N ASP A 216 -9.53 -18.80 19.95
CA ASP A 216 -8.59 -18.38 20.98
C ASP A 216 -7.14 -18.77 20.63
N GLU A 217 -6.91 -19.92 20.00
CA GLU A 217 -5.62 -20.32 19.43
C GLU A 217 -5.19 -19.38 18.28
N GLY A 218 -6.11 -19.05 17.37
CA GLY A 218 -5.85 -18.08 16.28
C GLY A 218 -5.46 -16.69 16.81
N ARG A 219 -6.12 -16.24 17.89
CA ARG A 219 -5.77 -14.97 18.55
C ARG A 219 -4.37 -14.98 19.16
N ILE A 220 -3.95 -16.11 19.73
CA ILE A 220 -2.58 -16.27 20.25
C ILE A 220 -1.57 -16.18 19.12
N LYS A 221 -1.78 -16.90 18.02
CA LYS A 221 -0.89 -16.83 16.84
C LYS A 221 -0.75 -15.43 16.26
N ILE A 222 -1.86 -14.68 16.16
CA ILE A 222 -1.80 -13.28 15.70
C ILE A 222 -0.93 -12.44 16.63
N ARG A 223 -1.05 -12.60 17.95
CA ARG A 223 -0.20 -11.87 18.92
C ARG A 223 1.29 -12.25 18.80
N GLU A 224 1.58 -13.52 18.55
CA GLU A 224 2.95 -13.98 18.31
C GLU A 224 3.55 -13.30 17.05
N LEU A 225 2.77 -13.23 15.96
CA LEU A 225 3.17 -12.55 14.74
C LEU A 225 3.32 -11.03 14.94
N GLU A 226 2.48 -10.39 15.74
CA GLU A 226 2.61 -8.98 16.11
C GLU A 226 3.91 -8.72 16.90
N THR A 227 4.26 -9.64 17.81
CA THR A 227 5.53 -9.57 18.55
C THR A 227 6.72 -9.78 17.63
N GLU A 228 6.67 -10.76 16.72
CA GLU A 228 7.71 -11.00 15.73
C GLU A 228 7.90 -9.77 14.81
N ARG A 229 6.80 -9.15 14.37
CA ARG A 229 6.81 -7.91 13.60
C ARG A 229 7.46 -6.74 14.37
N ALA A 230 7.13 -6.58 15.66
CA ALA A 230 7.71 -5.52 16.49
C ALA A 230 9.22 -5.72 16.66
N ASN A 231 9.68 -6.95 16.93
CA ASN A 231 11.10 -7.28 17.06
C ASN A 231 11.84 -7.05 15.72
N PHE A 232 11.23 -7.42 14.61
CA PHE A 232 11.79 -7.17 13.28
C PHE A 232 11.93 -5.67 13.02
N THR A 233 10.92 -4.89 13.39
CA THR A 233 10.92 -3.43 13.26
C THR A 233 12.06 -2.83 14.06
N GLU A 234 12.22 -3.19 15.32
CA GLU A 234 13.29 -2.68 16.20
C GLU A 234 14.68 -2.97 15.62
N THR A 235 14.86 -4.19 15.10
CA THR A 235 16.16 -4.62 14.55
C THR A 235 16.52 -3.94 13.23
N HIS A 236 15.52 -3.64 12.38
CA HIS A 236 15.77 -3.22 11.00
C HIS A 236 15.35 -1.77 10.69
N LYS A 237 14.69 -1.06 11.60
CA LYS A 237 14.15 0.28 11.40
C LYS A 237 15.18 1.25 10.80
N GLU A 238 16.34 1.39 11.42
CA GLU A 238 17.37 2.34 10.97
C GLU A 238 17.90 2.00 9.58
N LYS A 239 18.10 0.69 9.30
CA LYS A 239 18.55 0.21 7.99
C LYS A 239 17.51 0.48 6.90
N ILE A 240 16.25 0.20 7.19
CA ILE A 240 15.15 0.45 6.25
C ILE A 240 15.04 1.94 5.93
N LEU A 241 15.11 2.82 6.93
CA LEU A 241 15.05 4.28 6.71
C LEU A 241 16.25 4.78 5.90
N ARG A 242 17.46 4.28 6.18
CA ARG A 242 18.67 4.60 5.41
C ARG A 242 18.51 4.15 3.95
N LEU A 243 18.10 2.91 3.72
CA LEU A 243 17.90 2.36 2.38
C LEU A 243 16.80 3.10 1.63
N LEU A 244 15.68 3.42 2.29
CA LEU A 244 14.61 4.24 1.70
C LEU A 244 15.12 5.59 1.23
N ALA A 245 15.95 6.28 2.03
CA ALA A 245 16.54 7.54 1.64
C ALA A 245 17.45 7.39 0.41
N SER A 246 18.30 6.36 0.38
CA SER A 246 19.21 6.08 -0.74
C SER A 246 18.45 5.73 -2.02
N PHE A 247 17.48 4.81 -1.96
CA PHE A 247 16.70 4.40 -3.13
C PHE A 247 15.71 5.48 -3.60
N SER A 248 15.17 6.31 -2.68
CA SER A 248 14.38 7.49 -3.05
C SER A 248 15.21 8.48 -3.86
N LEU A 249 16.44 8.75 -3.41
CA LEU A 249 17.38 9.61 -4.13
C LEU A 249 17.72 9.03 -5.51
N GLY A 250 18.03 7.74 -5.61
CA GLY A 250 18.31 7.05 -6.87
C GLY A 250 17.13 7.10 -7.83
N ALA A 251 15.91 6.84 -7.35
CA ALA A 251 14.69 6.90 -8.14
C ALA A 251 14.44 8.32 -8.70
N GLN A 252 14.61 9.35 -7.88
CA GLN A 252 14.44 10.75 -8.28
C GLN A 252 15.49 11.19 -9.31
N LEU A 253 16.72 10.72 -9.17
CA LEU A 253 17.76 11.00 -10.16
C LEU A 253 17.45 10.31 -11.49
N GLY A 254 17.03 9.06 -11.49
CA GLY A 254 16.61 8.36 -12.70
C GLY A 254 15.43 9.04 -13.41
N ASP A 255 14.47 9.57 -12.65
CA ASP A 255 13.37 10.36 -13.21
C ASP A 255 13.88 11.64 -13.86
N THR A 256 14.81 12.35 -13.18
CA THR A 256 15.41 13.58 -13.72
C THR A 256 16.21 13.28 -14.99
N GLU A 257 17.01 12.21 -14.99
CA GLU A 257 17.76 11.76 -16.17
C GLU A 257 16.86 11.50 -17.38
N SER A 258 15.68 10.91 -17.14
CA SER A 258 14.70 10.61 -18.20
C SER A 258 14.12 11.88 -18.87
N LEU A 259 14.17 13.03 -18.19
CA LEU A 259 13.69 14.31 -18.68
C LEU A 259 14.76 15.12 -19.43
N LEU A 260 16.04 14.70 -19.33
CA LEU A 260 17.14 15.41 -19.97
C LEU A 260 17.25 15.09 -21.46
N GLU A 261 17.71 16.08 -22.22
CA GLU A 261 18.11 15.84 -23.61
C GLU A 261 19.37 14.99 -23.64
N SER A 262 19.35 13.90 -24.39
CA SER A 262 20.50 13.00 -24.47
C SER A 262 20.76 12.51 -25.88
N THR A 263 22.03 12.24 -26.14
CA THR A 263 22.50 11.43 -27.27
C THR A 263 22.89 10.04 -26.78
N GLN A 264 23.49 9.23 -27.62
CA GLN A 264 23.97 7.89 -27.21
C GLN A 264 25.01 7.96 -26.08
N LEU A 265 25.81 9.01 -25.98
CA LEU A 265 26.97 9.10 -25.08
C LEU A 265 26.89 10.22 -24.06
N VAL A 266 26.13 11.27 -24.32
CA VAL A 266 26.14 12.50 -23.51
C VAL A 266 24.72 12.97 -23.19
N TYR A 267 24.59 13.58 -22.01
CA TYR A 267 23.44 14.37 -21.59
C TYR A 267 23.75 15.87 -21.74
N ARG A 268 22.74 16.63 -22.12
CA ARG A 268 22.76 18.08 -22.17
C ARG A 268 21.94 18.66 -21.03
N LEU A 269 22.58 19.46 -20.18
CA LEU A 269 21.94 20.18 -19.10
C LEU A 269 22.09 21.68 -19.34
N THR A 270 20.99 22.41 -19.25
CA THR A 270 20.99 23.85 -19.36
C THR A 270 20.34 24.46 -18.14
N GLY A 271 20.97 25.47 -17.56
CA GLY A 271 20.41 26.12 -16.36
C GLY A 271 21.09 27.42 -16.01
N TRP A 272 20.47 28.15 -15.09
CA TRP A 272 20.95 29.39 -14.56
C TRP A 272 21.72 29.19 -13.27
N ILE A 273 22.87 29.88 -13.15
CA ILE A 273 23.67 29.93 -11.91
C ILE A 273 24.01 31.39 -11.58
N PRO A 274 24.20 31.74 -10.29
CA PRO A 274 24.70 33.05 -9.90
C PRO A 274 26.08 33.32 -10.51
N ILE A 275 26.30 34.53 -11.00
CA ILE A 275 27.58 34.91 -11.59
C ILE A 275 28.73 34.81 -10.60
N SER A 276 28.48 35.20 -9.33
CA SER A 276 29.45 35.12 -8.23
C SER A 276 30.01 33.74 -7.96
N GLU A 277 29.20 32.70 -8.25
CA GLU A 277 29.54 31.31 -7.95
C GLU A 277 29.96 30.50 -9.18
N SER A 278 29.84 31.10 -10.37
CA SER A 278 30.04 30.37 -11.64
C SER A 278 31.42 29.76 -11.77
N SER A 279 32.48 30.46 -11.34
CA SER A 279 33.88 30.00 -11.43
C SER A 279 34.12 28.76 -10.55
N ASP A 280 33.64 28.80 -9.30
CA ASP A 280 33.82 27.69 -8.35
C ASP A 280 32.93 26.50 -8.71
N PHE A 281 31.73 26.77 -9.20
CA PHE A 281 30.81 25.75 -9.70
C PHE A 281 31.45 24.96 -10.86
N ILE A 282 32.02 25.66 -11.86
CA ILE A 282 32.64 24.99 -13.01
C ILE A 282 33.85 24.17 -12.59
N LYS A 283 34.73 24.72 -11.74
CA LYS A 283 35.89 23.97 -11.21
C LYS A 283 35.45 22.68 -10.49
N LYS A 284 34.40 22.75 -9.69
CA LYS A 284 33.88 21.56 -8.98
C LYS A 284 33.32 20.50 -9.93
N ILE A 285 32.53 20.91 -10.95
CA ILE A 285 32.01 19.97 -11.95
C ILE A 285 33.14 19.35 -12.77
N ASP A 286 34.10 20.15 -13.20
CA ASP A 286 35.26 19.70 -13.96
C ASP A 286 36.10 18.68 -13.18
N SER A 287 36.34 18.95 -11.91
CA SER A 287 36.98 17.98 -10.99
C SER A 287 36.14 16.70 -10.77
N LEU A 288 34.83 16.86 -10.61
CA LEU A 288 33.92 15.73 -10.38
C LEU A 288 33.86 14.76 -11.56
N THR A 289 33.97 15.29 -12.77
CA THR A 289 33.95 14.53 -14.04
C THR A 289 35.34 14.18 -14.55
N SER A 290 36.39 14.39 -13.77
CA SER A 290 37.78 14.16 -14.16
C SER A 290 38.12 14.84 -15.49
N HIS A 291 37.72 16.11 -15.65
CA HIS A 291 37.93 16.94 -16.83
C HIS A 291 37.24 16.45 -18.11
N ARG A 292 36.17 15.66 -17.99
CA ARG A 292 35.41 15.09 -19.13
C ARG A 292 34.10 15.83 -19.44
N VAL A 293 33.88 16.99 -18.84
CA VAL A 293 32.69 17.81 -19.08
C VAL A 293 33.01 18.95 -20.08
N SER A 294 32.10 19.23 -21.00
CA SER A 294 32.16 20.45 -21.80
C SER A 294 31.21 21.49 -21.20
N VAL A 295 31.74 22.64 -20.88
CA VAL A 295 30.99 23.74 -20.26
C VAL A 295 30.97 24.93 -21.18
N ARG A 296 29.78 25.46 -21.50
CA ARG A 296 29.57 26.71 -22.19
C ARG A 296 28.85 27.70 -21.30
N GLN A 297 29.33 28.92 -21.25
CA GLN A 297 28.71 30.00 -20.51
C GLN A 297 28.16 31.04 -21.50
N TYR A 298 26.95 31.50 -21.23
CA TYR A 298 26.27 32.52 -21.97
C TYR A 298 25.91 33.68 -21.05
N ARG A 299 26.15 34.90 -21.50
CA ARG A 299 25.61 36.08 -20.84
C ARG A 299 24.11 36.22 -21.14
N PRO A 300 23.34 36.91 -20.30
CA PRO A 300 21.91 37.09 -20.56
C PRO A 300 21.61 37.75 -21.93
N ASP A 301 22.45 38.64 -22.39
CA ASP A 301 22.36 39.32 -23.68
C ASP A 301 22.72 38.45 -24.89
N GLU A 302 23.33 37.29 -24.67
CA GLU A 302 23.65 36.29 -25.71
C GLU A 302 22.53 35.25 -25.87
N VAL A 303 21.54 35.22 -24.96
CA VAL A 303 20.46 34.25 -24.98
C VAL A 303 19.28 34.80 -25.77
N SER A 304 19.00 34.24 -26.93
CA SER A 304 17.99 34.75 -27.88
C SER A 304 16.57 34.83 -27.24
N SER A 305 16.20 33.90 -26.37
CA SER A 305 14.92 33.92 -25.67
C SER A 305 14.80 35.05 -24.63
N VAL A 306 15.91 35.47 -24.05
CA VAL A 306 15.98 36.63 -23.16
C VAL A 306 15.93 37.94 -23.95
N VAL A 307 16.70 38.02 -25.05
CA VAL A 307 16.71 39.18 -25.93
C VAL A 307 15.37 39.45 -26.59
N SER A 308 14.65 38.38 -26.97
CA SER A 308 13.28 38.47 -27.55
C SER A 308 12.18 38.77 -26.51
N GLY A 309 12.52 38.81 -25.23
CA GLY A 309 11.54 39.00 -24.13
C GLY A 309 10.62 37.81 -23.86
N SER A 310 10.84 36.71 -24.57
CA SER A 310 10.06 35.49 -24.36
C SER A 310 10.42 34.77 -23.03
N GLN A 311 11.58 35.11 -22.46
CA GLN A 311 12.02 34.57 -21.17
C GLN A 311 12.58 35.70 -20.29
N LYS A 312 12.18 35.74 -19.03
CA LYS A 312 12.76 36.64 -18.02
C LYS A 312 13.99 35.98 -17.40
N VAL A 313 15.06 36.77 -17.22
CA VAL A 313 16.20 36.34 -16.41
C VAL A 313 15.73 36.19 -14.99
N ASN A 314 15.92 34.98 -14.44
CA ASN A 314 15.57 34.74 -13.05
C ASN A 314 16.56 35.46 -12.15
N VAL A 315 16.06 36.43 -11.38
CA VAL A 315 16.82 37.08 -10.32
C VAL A 315 16.76 36.16 -9.11
N MET A 316 17.91 35.74 -8.61
CA MET A 316 17.98 34.99 -7.37
C MET A 316 17.57 35.93 -6.24
N ILE A 317 16.36 35.76 -5.71
CA ILE A 317 15.95 36.38 -4.47
C ILE A 317 16.57 35.57 -3.36
N THR A 318 17.63 36.10 -2.76
CA THR A 318 18.19 35.53 -1.50
C THR A 318 17.20 35.76 -0.36
N SER A 319 16.15 34.97 -0.33
CA SER A 319 15.33 34.81 0.87
C SER A 319 15.81 33.58 1.61
N SER A 320 15.91 33.70 2.92
CA SER A 320 16.40 32.69 3.87
C SER A 320 15.56 31.41 3.98
N LYS A 321 14.85 31.01 2.94
CA LYS A 321 14.06 29.77 2.89
C LYS A 321 14.71 28.79 1.90
N PHE A 322 15.63 28.04 2.42
CA PHE A 322 16.40 26.97 1.79
C PHE A 322 15.59 25.77 1.26
N GLU A 323 14.27 25.80 1.38
CA GLU A 323 13.39 24.67 1.05
C GLU A 323 12.87 24.63 -0.38
N PHE A 324 13.03 25.70 -1.17
CA PHE A 324 12.30 25.84 -2.44
C PHE A 324 13.01 25.31 -3.69
N ALA A 325 14.32 25.20 -3.71
CA ALA A 325 15.03 24.82 -4.94
C ALA A 325 15.02 23.30 -5.18
N PHE A 326 15.17 22.49 -4.14
CA PHE A 326 15.11 21.04 -4.24
C PHE A 326 13.67 20.54 -4.43
N ASN A 327 12.69 21.15 -3.74
CA ASN A 327 11.27 20.84 -3.86
C ASN A 327 10.65 21.22 -5.22
N SER A 328 11.17 22.20 -5.94
CA SER A 328 10.59 22.62 -7.23
C SER A 328 10.98 21.70 -8.40
N ILE A 329 12.04 20.92 -8.27
CA ILE A 329 12.50 19.97 -9.29
C ILE A 329 12.04 18.55 -8.97
N ILE A 330 11.94 18.22 -7.68
CA ILE A 330 11.73 16.84 -7.17
C ILE A 330 10.31 16.63 -6.61
N PHE A 331 9.61 17.68 -6.14
CA PHE A 331 8.31 17.59 -5.48
C PHE A 331 7.17 18.29 -6.25
N ARG A 332 7.11 18.21 -7.57
CA ARG A 332 5.86 18.44 -8.29
C ARG A 332 5.20 17.12 -8.64
N TYR A 333 4.63 16.48 -7.63
CA TYR A 333 3.49 15.58 -7.76
C TYR A 333 2.68 15.66 -6.46
#